data_654b427cde38818cdc06be2e20cf0f49
#
_entry.id   654b427cde38818cdc06be2e20cf0f49
#
_cell.length_a   1.000
_cell.length_b   1.000
_cell.length_c   1.000
_cell.angle_alpha   90.00
_cell.angle_beta   90.00
_cell.angle_gamma   90.00
#
_symmetry.space_group_name_H-M   'P 1'
#
loop_
_entity.id
_entity.type
_entity.pdbx_description
1 polymer ?
#
loop_
_entity_poly.entity_id
_entity_poly.type
_entity_poly.pdbx_seq_one_letter_code
_entity_poly.pdbx_strand_id
1 'polypeptide(L)'
;MGKMYRYPHDYCPYCYHKIETYSFYCPKCAGQHPETAIIQPDKNIPLDYRGIPLCSNCGSVMRICCSNDACRNQNNIIPPEPTAVVAIAGFSSSGKSTYLLDVVASKSSETGVLVSAKSHALIEWREQNLHRIQQSDVLDSTQKHADNFSSVVGFQSVAKKDCEEIILSLTDRPGEESQEMERLASLNYLFCADYIILLLDLLNLPGMSEELRAKDIDFPQQEATAQSNEIAIENIIGALEQQQGKKGKKIPLFIGVAKWDYAEKADLCPLGFSIGCEGADTTAVLDAKGRLDKKRWNLNSNLIRNFLMQHNEGNLVNKAERYFKTVNYYAFSCFGAAPQVKSGIVTPPIHHPRHIMDPFYWIMKDMHAL
;
A
#
# COMPACT_ATOMS: atom_id res chain seq x y z
N MET A 1 -36.04 10.69 9.76
CA MET A 1 -34.75 10.65 10.44
C MET A 1 -33.69 10.93 9.40
N GLY A 2 -33.06 12.10 9.41
CA GLY A 2 -31.99 12.47 8.48
C GLY A 2 -30.82 11.50 8.65
N LYS A 3 -30.28 10.98 7.53
CA LYS A 3 -29.06 10.19 7.57
C LYS A 3 -27.95 11.08 8.13
N MET A 4 -27.57 10.81 9.38
CA MET A 4 -26.38 11.44 9.95
C MET A 4 -25.18 11.05 9.08
N TYR A 5 -24.44 12.03 8.58
CA TYR A 5 -23.19 11.79 7.90
C TYR A 5 -22.28 11.00 8.83
N ARG A 6 -21.96 9.78 8.46
CA ARG A 6 -20.92 8.98 9.10
C ARG A 6 -19.69 9.13 8.24
N TYR A 7 -18.71 9.85 8.75
CA TYR A 7 -17.39 9.81 8.18
C TYR A 7 -16.92 8.34 8.15
N PRO A 8 -16.41 7.83 7.04
CA PRO A 8 -16.07 6.42 6.92
C PRO A 8 -14.96 5.97 7.87
N HIS A 9 -14.18 6.89 8.45
CA HIS A 9 -13.07 6.58 9.33
C HIS A 9 -13.04 7.42 10.60
N ASP A 10 -12.64 6.77 11.70
CA ASP A 10 -12.38 7.43 12.99
C ASP A 10 -11.04 8.21 12.99
N TYR A 11 -10.27 8.16 11.89
CA TYR A 11 -8.91 8.71 11.81
C TYR A 11 -8.67 9.50 10.52
N CYS A 12 -7.85 10.55 10.62
CA CYS A 12 -7.43 11.34 9.47
C CYS A 12 -6.48 10.52 8.57
N PRO A 13 -6.71 10.43 7.25
CA PRO A 13 -5.85 9.65 6.34
C PRO A 13 -4.45 10.25 6.14
N TYR A 14 -4.24 11.50 6.55
CA TYR A 14 -2.94 12.17 6.41
C TYR A 14 -2.05 12.07 7.65
N CYS A 15 -2.61 12.21 8.84
CA CYS A 15 -1.82 12.25 10.08
C CYS A 15 -2.22 11.20 11.10
N TYR A 16 -3.22 10.36 10.79
CA TYR A 16 -3.73 9.28 11.64
C TYR A 16 -4.25 9.74 13.02
N HIS A 17 -4.50 11.04 13.14
CA HIS A 17 -5.12 11.59 14.33
C HIS A 17 -6.58 11.14 14.42
N LYS A 18 -7.02 10.71 15.61
CA LYS A 18 -8.41 10.33 15.84
C LYS A 18 -9.31 11.55 15.66
N ILE A 19 -10.33 11.41 14.83
CA ILE A 19 -11.29 12.47 14.57
C ILE A 19 -12.42 12.37 15.59
N GLU A 20 -12.36 13.19 16.62
CA GLU A 20 -13.41 13.24 17.65
C GLU A 20 -14.55 14.18 17.25
N THR A 21 -14.24 15.22 16.50
CA THR A 21 -15.20 16.22 15.98
C THR A 21 -14.87 16.56 14.53
N TYR A 22 -15.90 16.65 13.70
CA TYR A 22 -15.74 17.04 12.31
C TYR A 22 -15.79 18.56 12.18
N SER A 23 -14.78 19.14 11.53
CA SER A 23 -14.79 20.51 11.04
C SER A 23 -14.95 20.49 9.54
N PHE A 24 -15.79 21.37 9.02
CA PHE A 24 -16.07 21.45 7.58
C PHE A 24 -15.59 22.78 7.01
N TYR A 25 -15.12 22.71 5.79
CA TYR A 25 -14.56 23.82 5.05
C TYR A 25 -15.29 23.97 3.71
N CYS A 26 -15.73 25.20 3.39
CA CYS A 26 -16.32 25.49 2.09
C CYS A 26 -15.24 25.98 1.11
N PRO A 27 -14.93 25.24 0.04
CA PRO A 27 -13.88 25.63 -0.89
C PRO A 27 -14.19 26.93 -1.67
N LYS A 28 -15.47 27.27 -1.82
CA LYS A 28 -15.88 28.50 -2.48
C LYS A 28 -15.85 29.74 -1.56
N CYS A 29 -16.33 29.60 -0.33
CA CYS A 29 -16.39 30.70 0.62
C CYS A 29 -15.02 30.99 1.27
N ALA A 30 -14.16 30.01 1.37
CA ALA A 30 -12.83 30.14 1.98
C ALA A 30 -11.94 31.18 1.29
N GLY A 31 -12.02 31.29 -0.01
CA GLY A 31 -11.28 32.30 -0.75
C GLY A 31 -11.72 33.75 -0.45
N GLN A 32 -12.90 33.93 0.13
CA GLN A 32 -13.47 35.25 0.49
C GLN A 32 -13.41 35.54 1.99
N HIS A 33 -13.56 34.51 2.83
CA HIS A 33 -13.58 34.64 4.30
C HIS A 33 -12.94 33.40 4.98
N PRO A 34 -11.60 33.29 4.98
CA PRO A 34 -10.92 32.08 5.49
C PRO A 34 -11.23 31.78 6.95
N GLU A 35 -11.51 32.79 7.76
CA GLU A 35 -11.80 32.63 9.21
C GLU A 35 -13.20 32.07 9.50
N THR A 36 -14.13 32.22 8.57
CA THR A 36 -15.52 31.72 8.69
C THR A 36 -15.77 30.41 7.98
N ALA A 37 -14.75 29.85 7.34
CA ALA A 37 -14.86 28.68 6.48
C ALA A 37 -14.92 27.36 7.25
N ILE A 38 -14.56 27.34 8.52
CA ILE A 38 -14.61 26.15 9.37
C ILE A 38 -15.92 26.15 10.15
N ILE A 39 -16.82 25.24 9.78
CA ILE A 39 -18.12 25.09 10.45
C ILE A 39 -18.12 23.77 11.23
N GLN A 40 -18.43 23.82 12.52
CA GLN A 40 -18.76 22.62 13.26
C GLN A 40 -20.13 22.10 12.80
N PRO A 41 -20.32 20.78 12.71
CA PRO A 41 -21.59 20.23 12.23
C PRO A 41 -22.71 20.58 13.19
N ASP A 42 -23.59 21.47 12.78
CA ASP A 42 -24.88 21.71 13.41
C ASP A 42 -25.90 20.74 12.82
N LYS A 43 -26.89 20.34 13.63
CA LYS A 43 -27.96 19.39 13.25
C LYS A 43 -28.82 19.86 12.06
N ASN A 44 -28.71 21.12 11.68
CA ASN A 44 -29.52 21.76 10.63
C ASN A 44 -28.78 22.01 9.31
N ILE A 45 -27.54 21.51 9.14
CA ILE A 45 -26.81 21.70 7.90
C ILE A 45 -27.43 20.81 6.80
N PRO A 46 -27.79 21.34 5.63
CA PRO A 46 -28.29 20.56 4.52
C PRO A 46 -27.20 19.59 4.02
N LEU A 47 -27.61 18.38 3.66
CA LEU A 47 -26.70 17.32 3.17
C LEU A 47 -26.97 17.06 1.69
N ASP A 48 -25.94 16.72 0.93
CA ASP A 48 -26.09 16.17 -0.42
C ASP A 48 -26.62 14.71 -0.38
N TYR A 49 -26.81 14.10 -1.55
CA TYR A 49 -27.31 12.71 -1.67
C TYR A 49 -26.39 11.66 -1.02
N ARG A 50 -25.10 11.98 -0.80
CA ARG A 50 -24.11 11.14 -0.13
C ARG A 50 -24.09 11.36 1.38
N GLY A 51 -24.81 12.35 1.89
CA GLY A 51 -24.79 12.76 3.28
C GLY A 51 -23.66 13.72 3.64
N ILE A 52 -23.05 14.38 2.63
CA ILE A 52 -21.97 15.36 2.84
C ILE A 52 -22.61 16.75 3.04
N PRO A 53 -22.15 17.53 4.04
CA PRO A 53 -22.69 18.87 4.30
C PRO A 53 -22.57 19.82 3.10
N LEU A 54 -23.61 20.59 2.88
CA LEU A 54 -23.64 21.69 1.93
C LEU A 54 -23.45 23.03 2.66
N CYS A 55 -22.67 23.91 2.05
CA CYS A 55 -22.49 25.27 2.57
C CYS A 55 -23.80 26.05 2.55
N SER A 56 -24.22 26.57 3.69
CA SER A 56 -25.43 27.37 3.83
C SER A 56 -25.41 28.63 2.99
N ASN A 57 -24.21 29.18 2.70
CA ASN A 57 -24.08 30.45 1.96
C ASN A 57 -24.10 30.26 0.44
N CYS A 58 -23.53 29.19 -0.09
CA CYS A 58 -23.35 29.02 -1.53
C CYS A 58 -23.81 27.68 -2.09
N GLY A 59 -24.33 26.78 -1.25
CA GLY A 59 -24.80 25.46 -1.66
C GLY A 59 -23.71 24.47 -2.10
N SER A 60 -22.44 24.88 -2.04
CA SER A 60 -21.34 23.99 -2.45
C SER A 60 -21.12 22.88 -1.45
N VAL A 61 -20.70 21.71 -1.95
CA VAL A 61 -20.30 20.57 -1.11
C VAL A 61 -19.10 20.98 -0.26
N MET A 62 -19.23 20.80 1.04
CA MET A 62 -18.17 21.12 2.00
C MET A 62 -17.14 20.00 2.04
N ARG A 63 -15.94 20.35 2.44
CA ARG A 63 -14.83 19.41 2.65
C ARG A 63 -14.54 19.25 4.13
N ILE A 64 -14.02 18.09 4.50
CA ILE A 64 -13.72 17.77 5.90
C ILE A 64 -12.28 18.18 6.19
N CYS A 65 -12.09 18.87 7.32
CA CYS A 65 -10.76 19.23 7.84
C CYS A 65 -10.37 18.32 9.00
N CYS A 66 -9.08 18.05 9.12
CA CYS A 66 -8.54 17.39 10.28
C CYS A 66 -8.67 18.29 11.52
N SER A 67 -9.00 17.71 12.66
CA SER A 67 -9.00 18.40 13.96
C SER A 67 -7.59 18.74 14.48
N ASN A 68 -6.56 18.08 13.97
CA ASN A 68 -5.16 18.37 14.26
C ASN A 68 -4.70 19.61 13.46
N ASP A 69 -4.35 20.70 14.17
CA ASP A 69 -3.97 21.96 13.57
C ASP A 69 -2.74 21.86 12.66
N ALA A 70 -1.74 21.07 13.03
CA ALA A 70 -0.54 20.86 12.21
C ALA A 70 -0.87 20.22 10.85
N CYS A 71 -1.80 19.29 10.82
CA CYS A 71 -2.28 18.65 9.59
C CYS A 71 -3.15 19.62 8.76
N ARG A 72 -4.04 20.36 9.44
CA ARG A 72 -4.92 21.34 8.80
C ARG A 72 -4.13 22.48 8.13
N ASN A 73 -3.06 22.94 8.79
CA ASN A 73 -2.20 24.01 8.26
C ASN A 73 -1.41 23.61 7.02
N GLN A 74 -1.28 22.31 6.73
CA GLN A 74 -0.72 21.78 5.48
C GLN A 74 -1.75 21.73 4.33
N ASN A 75 -2.94 22.30 4.51
CA ASN A 75 -4.05 22.24 3.55
C ASN A 75 -4.49 20.81 3.20
N ASN A 76 -4.27 19.86 4.07
CA ASN A 76 -4.71 18.48 3.91
C ASN A 76 -6.22 18.41 4.09
N ILE A 77 -6.93 18.23 2.98
CA ILE A 77 -8.38 18.13 2.94
C ILE A 77 -8.77 16.68 2.86
N ILE A 78 -9.52 16.20 3.84
CA ILE A 78 -9.99 14.83 3.88
C ILE A 78 -11.01 14.61 2.77
N PRO A 79 -10.76 13.70 1.83
CA PRO A 79 -11.68 13.40 0.74
C PRO A 79 -13.01 12.85 1.27
N PRO A 80 -14.15 13.20 0.63
CA PRO A 80 -15.45 12.68 1.01
C PRO A 80 -15.70 11.24 0.51
N GLU A 81 -14.83 10.72 -0.34
CA GLU A 81 -14.92 9.39 -0.91
C GLU A 81 -14.61 8.32 0.15
N PRO A 82 -15.09 7.07 -0.01
CA PRO A 82 -14.72 5.96 0.86
C PRO A 82 -13.20 5.83 0.98
N THR A 83 -12.70 5.85 2.20
CA THR A 83 -11.26 5.90 2.49
C THR A 83 -10.85 4.70 3.34
N ALA A 84 -9.69 4.13 3.07
CA ALA A 84 -9.07 3.09 3.89
C ALA A 84 -7.58 3.38 4.12
N VAL A 85 -7.07 2.92 5.26
CA VAL A 85 -5.65 3.01 5.61
C VAL A 85 -4.98 1.67 5.29
N VAL A 86 -3.93 1.72 4.48
CA VAL A 86 -3.12 0.56 4.10
C VAL A 86 -1.73 0.72 4.70
N ALA A 87 -1.42 -0.07 5.71
CA ALA A 87 -0.10 -0.10 6.31
C ALA A 87 0.84 -0.97 5.46
N ILE A 88 1.91 -0.38 4.93
CA ILE A 88 2.95 -1.10 4.20
C ILE A 88 4.14 -1.32 5.14
N ALA A 89 4.43 -2.58 5.43
CA ALA A 89 5.52 -3.01 6.30
C ALA A 89 6.53 -3.87 5.53
N GLY A 90 7.72 -4.02 6.07
CA GLY A 90 8.79 -4.85 5.50
C GLY A 90 10.17 -4.35 5.93
N PHE A 91 11.19 -5.18 5.81
CA PHE A 91 12.55 -4.80 6.20
C PHE A 91 13.17 -3.73 5.30
N SER A 92 14.29 -3.17 5.74
CA SER A 92 15.15 -2.37 4.88
C SER A 92 15.49 -3.18 3.62
N SER A 93 15.62 -2.51 2.48
CA SER A 93 15.87 -3.13 1.16
C SER A 93 14.77 -4.03 0.58
N SER A 94 13.62 -4.23 1.25
CA SER A 94 12.49 -4.98 0.65
C SER A 94 11.80 -4.25 -0.52
N GLY A 95 12.25 -3.04 -0.86
CA GLY A 95 11.74 -2.27 -1.99
C GLY A 95 10.43 -1.51 -1.72
N LYS A 96 10.07 -1.21 -0.46
CA LYS A 96 8.81 -0.51 -0.11
C LYS A 96 8.62 0.81 -0.85
N SER A 97 9.62 1.69 -0.82
CA SER A 97 9.52 3.01 -1.47
C SER A 97 9.41 2.90 -2.99
N THR A 98 10.14 1.95 -3.60
CA THR A 98 10.00 1.65 -5.03
C THR A 98 8.61 1.10 -5.34
N TYR A 99 8.13 0.15 -4.54
CA TYR A 99 6.78 -0.41 -4.66
C TYR A 99 5.70 0.69 -4.57
N LEU A 100 5.78 1.57 -3.57
CA LEU A 100 4.86 2.69 -3.42
C LEU A 100 4.91 3.64 -4.62
N LEU A 101 6.12 3.96 -5.10
CA LEU A 101 6.29 4.80 -6.28
C LEU A 101 5.63 4.17 -7.51
N ASP A 102 5.83 2.88 -7.75
CA ASP A 102 5.26 2.15 -8.87
C ASP A 102 3.73 2.13 -8.80
N VAL A 103 3.16 1.92 -7.61
CA VAL A 103 1.71 1.98 -7.41
C VAL A 103 1.17 3.38 -7.76
N VAL A 104 1.80 4.45 -7.24
CA VAL A 104 1.35 5.84 -7.46
C VAL A 104 1.60 6.30 -8.91
N ALA A 105 2.58 5.72 -9.59
CA ALA A 105 2.92 6.01 -10.98
C ALA A 105 2.25 5.08 -12.00
N SER A 106 1.46 4.10 -11.54
CA SER A 106 0.87 3.09 -12.42
C SER A 106 -0.05 3.71 -13.48
N LYS A 107 0.01 3.16 -14.70
CA LYS A 107 -0.77 3.65 -15.83
C LYS A 107 -2.07 2.87 -15.97
N SER A 108 -3.17 3.57 -16.13
CA SER A 108 -4.50 2.95 -16.29
C SER A 108 -4.63 2.04 -17.51
N SER A 109 -3.85 2.30 -18.57
CA SER A 109 -3.78 1.44 -19.75
C SER A 109 -3.19 0.06 -19.48
N GLU A 110 -2.35 -0.06 -18.46
CA GLU A 110 -1.68 -1.31 -18.09
C GLU A 110 -2.43 -2.04 -16.95
N THR A 111 -2.99 -1.27 -16.01
CA THR A 111 -3.57 -1.80 -14.77
C THR A 111 -5.10 -1.87 -14.77
N GLY A 112 -5.77 -1.18 -15.70
CA GLY A 112 -7.23 -1.03 -15.67
C GLY A 112 -7.76 -0.16 -14.52
N VAL A 113 -6.85 0.52 -13.79
CA VAL A 113 -7.17 1.39 -12.65
C VAL A 113 -6.53 2.76 -12.85
N LEU A 114 -7.34 3.81 -12.75
CA LEU A 114 -6.84 5.17 -12.68
C LEU A 114 -6.37 5.44 -11.26
N VAL A 115 -5.10 5.78 -11.12
CA VAL A 115 -4.48 6.14 -9.84
C VAL A 115 -4.20 7.63 -9.82
N SER A 116 -4.65 8.34 -8.77
CA SER A 116 -4.55 9.79 -8.65
C SER A 116 -3.95 10.19 -7.31
N ALA A 117 -2.83 10.94 -7.31
CA ALA A 117 -2.26 11.52 -6.11
C ALA A 117 -3.16 12.64 -5.57
N LYS A 118 -3.43 12.65 -4.25
CA LYS A 118 -4.36 13.60 -3.62
C LYS A 118 -3.66 14.76 -2.90
N SER A 119 -2.31 14.78 -2.85
CA SER A 119 -1.55 15.89 -2.28
C SER A 119 -0.47 16.38 -3.25
N HIS A 120 -0.14 17.68 -3.17
CA HIS A 120 0.92 18.28 -3.98
C HIS A 120 2.27 17.65 -3.67
N ALA A 121 2.57 17.43 -2.40
CA ALA A 121 3.79 16.78 -1.97
C ALA A 121 3.97 15.37 -2.57
N LEU A 122 2.89 14.60 -2.69
CA LEU A 122 2.95 13.28 -3.33
C LEU A 122 3.21 13.38 -4.83
N ILE A 123 2.65 14.39 -5.50
CA ILE A 123 2.89 14.62 -6.93
C ILE A 123 4.37 14.95 -7.16
N GLU A 124 4.92 15.90 -6.39
CA GLU A 124 6.33 16.29 -6.49
C GLU A 124 7.26 15.12 -6.18
N TRP A 125 7.00 14.38 -5.09
CA TRP A 125 7.77 13.20 -4.73
C TRP A 125 7.77 12.14 -5.84
N ARG A 126 6.60 11.85 -6.42
CA ARG A 126 6.46 10.92 -7.55
C ARG A 126 7.27 11.36 -8.75
N GLU A 127 7.16 12.62 -9.17
CA GLU A 127 7.87 13.13 -10.35
C GLU A 127 9.38 13.07 -10.19
N GLN A 128 9.90 13.49 -9.04
CA GLN A 128 11.33 13.44 -8.74
C GLN A 128 11.89 12.02 -8.74
N ASN A 129 11.19 11.10 -8.07
CA ASN A 129 11.70 9.73 -7.92
C ASN A 129 11.45 8.85 -9.15
N LEU A 130 10.36 9.07 -9.90
CA LEU A 130 10.12 8.34 -11.15
C LEU A 130 11.21 8.65 -12.20
N HIS A 131 11.63 9.92 -12.30
CA HIS A 131 12.73 10.31 -13.17
C HIS A 131 14.05 9.60 -12.81
N ARG A 132 14.35 9.48 -11.51
CA ARG A 132 15.54 8.75 -11.02
C ARG A 132 15.49 7.27 -11.42
N ILE A 133 14.40 6.57 -11.14
CA ILE A 133 14.25 5.16 -11.51
C ILE A 133 14.36 4.95 -13.02
N GLN A 134 13.77 5.83 -13.83
CA GLN A 134 13.86 5.76 -15.30
C GLN A 134 15.29 5.96 -15.81
N GLN A 135 16.13 6.67 -15.08
CA GLN A 135 17.56 6.83 -15.37
C GLN A 135 18.42 5.68 -14.80
N SER A 136 17.80 4.60 -14.35
CA SER A 136 18.46 3.46 -13.72
C SER A 136 19.19 3.83 -12.41
N ASP A 137 18.72 4.85 -11.71
CA ASP A 137 19.18 5.20 -10.38
C ASP A 137 18.36 4.46 -9.31
N VAL A 138 18.97 4.07 -8.22
CA VAL A 138 18.31 3.41 -7.11
C VAL A 138 17.78 4.47 -6.15
N LEU A 139 16.56 4.30 -5.65
CA LEU A 139 16.05 5.21 -4.63
C LEU A 139 16.87 5.08 -3.34
N ASP A 140 17.18 6.22 -2.74
CA ASP A 140 17.83 6.25 -1.43
C ASP A 140 16.95 5.56 -0.39
N SER A 141 17.57 4.95 0.62
CA SER A 141 16.83 4.41 1.75
C SER A 141 16.01 5.53 2.42
N THR A 142 14.77 5.22 2.78
CA THR A 142 13.91 6.17 3.51
C THR A 142 14.64 6.61 4.78
N GLN A 143 14.95 7.91 4.91
CA GLN A 143 15.71 8.43 6.05
C GLN A 143 14.88 8.31 7.34
N LYS A 144 15.53 7.95 8.45
CA LYS A 144 14.91 7.77 9.79
C LYS A 144 14.12 8.99 10.31
N HIS A 145 14.34 10.17 9.71
CA HIS A 145 13.75 11.46 10.11
C HIS A 145 12.97 12.14 8.99
N ALA A 146 12.74 11.46 7.85
CA ALA A 146 11.84 12.00 6.87
C ALA A 146 10.44 12.12 7.51
N ASP A 147 9.90 13.32 7.51
CA ASP A 147 8.57 13.62 8.02
C ASP A 147 7.57 12.57 7.56
N ASN A 148 6.71 12.14 8.48
CA ASN A 148 5.67 11.12 8.26
C ASN A 148 4.86 11.40 7.01
N PHE A 149 5.32 10.91 5.88
CA PHE A 149 4.68 11.14 4.60
C PHE A 149 3.63 10.06 4.39
N SER A 150 2.36 10.43 4.52
CA SER A 150 1.27 9.55 4.10
C SER A 150 0.91 9.87 2.66
N SER A 151 0.98 8.85 1.81
CA SER A 151 0.58 8.95 0.42
C SER A 151 -0.92 8.71 0.31
N VAL A 152 -1.70 9.79 0.21
CA VAL A 152 -3.15 9.70 -0.01
C VAL A 152 -3.43 9.63 -1.50
N VAL A 153 -3.98 8.52 -1.95
CA VAL A 153 -4.09 8.14 -3.35
C VAL A 153 -5.53 7.71 -3.67
N GLY A 154 -6.08 8.22 -4.75
CA GLY A 154 -7.37 7.79 -5.28
C GLY A 154 -7.21 6.64 -6.27
N PHE A 155 -8.11 5.67 -6.19
CA PHE A 155 -8.19 4.52 -7.08
C PHE A 155 -9.58 4.43 -7.70
N GLN A 156 -9.66 4.36 -9.02
CA GLN A 156 -10.92 4.24 -9.75
C GLN A 156 -10.80 3.20 -10.87
N SER A 157 -11.74 2.27 -10.93
CA SER A 157 -11.77 1.27 -12.01
C SER A 157 -12.15 1.90 -13.34
N VAL A 158 -11.36 1.65 -14.38
CA VAL A 158 -11.65 2.11 -15.75
C VAL A 158 -12.80 1.28 -16.37
N ALA A 159 -12.92 0.01 -16.00
CA ALA A 159 -13.92 -0.90 -16.55
C ALA A 159 -15.33 -0.62 -16.03
N LYS A 160 -15.48 -0.04 -14.85
CA LYS A 160 -16.76 0.21 -14.19
C LYS A 160 -17.04 1.72 -14.15
N LYS A 161 -17.73 2.22 -15.19
CA LYS A 161 -17.98 3.67 -15.39
C LYS A 161 -18.71 4.37 -14.24
N ASP A 162 -19.57 3.66 -13.52
CA ASP A 162 -20.35 4.19 -12.39
C ASP A 162 -19.73 3.90 -11.02
N CYS A 163 -18.44 3.48 -11.01
CA CYS A 163 -17.74 3.20 -9.76
C CYS A 163 -17.21 4.49 -9.14
N GLU A 164 -17.55 4.70 -7.88
CA GLU A 164 -16.95 5.78 -7.11
C GLU A 164 -15.45 5.53 -6.93
N GLU A 165 -14.67 6.60 -6.95
CA GLU A 165 -13.27 6.56 -6.56
C GLU A 165 -13.19 6.18 -5.08
N ILE A 166 -12.24 5.31 -4.73
CA ILE A 166 -11.87 5.07 -3.33
C ILE A 166 -10.55 5.74 -3.02
N ILE A 167 -10.37 6.13 -1.77
CA ILE A 167 -9.15 6.77 -1.30
C ILE A 167 -8.39 5.79 -0.42
N LEU A 168 -7.12 5.56 -0.73
CA LEU A 168 -6.23 4.79 0.11
C LEU A 168 -5.13 5.69 0.68
N SER A 169 -4.97 5.63 1.99
CA SER A 169 -3.81 6.22 2.67
C SER A 169 -2.74 5.16 2.79
N LEU A 170 -1.70 5.29 1.98
CA LEU A 170 -0.56 4.37 1.94
C LEU A 170 0.57 4.95 2.79
N THR A 171 1.15 4.15 3.66
CA THR A 171 2.22 4.60 4.57
C THR A 171 3.52 3.93 4.19
N ASP A 172 4.53 4.70 3.79
CA ASP A 172 5.92 4.25 3.65
C ASP A 172 6.71 4.67 4.90
N ARG A 173 7.31 3.69 5.55
CA ARG A 173 8.13 3.91 6.75
C ARG A 173 9.48 3.22 6.61
N PRO A 174 10.54 3.75 7.27
CA PRO A 174 11.81 3.08 7.30
C PRO A 174 11.68 1.63 7.75
N GLY A 175 12.31 0.71 7.02
CA GLY A 175 12.22 -0.73 7.30
C GLY A 175 12.74 -1.12 8.68
N GLU A 176 13.63 -0.31 9.22
CA GLU A 176 14.20 -0.48 10.56
C GLU A 176 13.17 -0.27 11.68
N GLU A 177 12.12 0.55 11.45
CA GLU A 177 11.03 0.72 12.41
C GLU A 177 10.19 -0.55 12.57
N SER A 178 10.12 -1.40 11.55
CA SER A 178 9.46 -2.71 11.62
C SER A 178 10.21 -3.73 12.48
N GLN A 179 11.42 -3.41 12.89
CA GLN A 179 12.31 -4.28 13.66
C GLN A 179 12.18 -4.12 15.18
N GLU A 180 11.64 -2.98 15.63
CA GLU A 180 11.52 -2.68 17.06
C GLU A 180 10.03 -2.59 17.44
N MET A 181 9.56 -3.53 18.27
CA MET A 181 8.16 -3.59 18.69
C MET A 181 7.70 -2.31 19.40
N GLU A 182 8.56 -1.67 20.20
CA GLU A 182 8.25 -0.41 20.90
C GLU A 182 8.03 0.75 19.91
N ARG A 183 8.80 0.78 18.80
CA ARG A 183 8.62 1.76 17.75
C ARG A 183 7.36 1.50 16.93
N LEU A 184 7.09 0.24 16.56
CA LEU A 184 5.83 -0.13 15.91
C LEU A 184 4.63 0.24 16.78
N ALA A 185 4.70 0.00 18.09
CA ALA A 185 3.65 0.35 19.03
C ALA A 185 3.42 1.88 19.17
N SER A 186 4.39 2.72 18.82
CA SER A 186 4.24 4.18 18.77
C SER A 186 3.65 4.70 17.46
N LEU A 187 3.50 3.84 16.44
CA LEU A 187 3.11 4.25 15.10
C LEU A 187 1.59 4.19 14.91
N ASN A 188 0.93 5.32 14.99
CA ASN A 188 -0.52 5.43 14.89
C ASN A 188 -1.12 4.81 13.61
N TYR A 189 -0.37 4.75 12.50
CA TYR A 189 -0.87 4.23 11.22
C TYR A 189 -1.21 2.73 11.25
N LEU A 190 -0.44 1.91 11.99
CA LEU A 190 -0.71 0.47 12.10
C LEU A 190 -2.02 0.22 12.85
N PHE A 191 -2.36 1.11 13.82
CA PHE A 191 -3.59 1.02 14.59
C PHE A 191 -4.83 1.48 13.85
N CYS A 192 -4.62 2.35 12.86
CA CYS A 192 -5.68 2.84 11.98
C CYS A 192 -5.82 1.97 10.72
N ALA A 193 -4.96 0.95 10.55
CA ALA A 193 -4.93 0.15 9.35
C ALA A 193 -6.21 -0.66 9.16
N ASP A 194 -6.81 -0.53 7.98
CA ASP A 194 -7.88 -1.39 7.49
C ASP A 194 -7.31 -2.60 6.75
N TYR A 195 -6.09 -2.45 6.20
CA TYR A 195 -5.34 -3.49 5.49
C TYR A 195 -3.85 -3.39 5.82
N ILE A 196 -3.16 -4.53 5.83
CA ILE A 196 -1.71 -4.59 6.03
C ILE A 196 -1.07 -5.30 4.84
N ILE A 197 -0.03 -4.70 4.27
CA ILE A 197 0.83 -5.30 3.25
C ILE A 197 2.21 -5.50 3.88
N LEU A 198 2.65 -6.75 4.00
CA LEU A 198 4.00 -7.11 4.44
C LEU A 198 4.82 -7.50 3.21
N LEU A 199 5.89 -6.75 2.92
CA LEU A 199 6.78 -7.03 1.80
C LEU A 199 8.00 -7.81 2.28
N LEU A 200 8.22 -8.98 1.67
CA LEU A 200 9.38 -9.83 1.86
C LEU A 200 10.32 -9.67 0.67
N ASP A 201 11.61 -9.63 0.92
CA ASP A 201 12.63 -9.66 -0.12
C ASP A 201 12.97 -11.12 -0.48
N LEU A 202 12.77 -11.51 -1.73
CA LEU A 202 13.11 -12.86 -2.22
C LEU A 202 14.55 -13.25 -1.87
N LEU A 203 15.49 -12.30 -2.04
CA LEU A 203 16.92 -12.54 -1.82
C LEU A 203 17.26 -12.82 -0.34
N ASN A 204 16.37 -12.47 0.58
CA ASN A 204 16.52 -12.70 2.02
C ASN A 204 15.78 -13.97 2.51
N LEU A 205 15.12 -14.70 1.61
CA LEU A 205 14.54 -15.99 1.98
C LEU A 205 15.64 -17.02 2.28
N PRO A 206 15.46 -17.86 3.31
CA PRO A 206 16.46 -18.87 3.67
C PRO A 206 16.79 -19.79 2.49
N GLY A 207 18.09 -19.95 2.21
CA GLY A 207 18.59 -20.80 1.11
C GLY A 207 18.53 -20.18 -0.29
N MET A 208 17.80 -19.08 -0.47
CA MET A 208 17.60 -18.50 -1.82
C MET A 208 18.92 -18.03 -2.45
N SER A 209 19.82 -17.45 -1.68
CA SER A 209 21.12 -17.00 -2.18
C SER A 209 21.97 -18.16 -2.71
N GLU A 210 21.93 -19.32 -2.05
CA GLU A 210 22.61 -20.55 -2.47
C GLU A 210 21.98 -21.11 -3.77
N GLU A 211 20.66 -21.12 -3.85
CA GLU A 211 19.93 -21.61 -5.02
C GLU A 211 20.20 -20.74 -6.24
N LEU A 212 20.21 -19.41 -6.10
CA LEU A 212 20.53 -18.47 -7.19
C LEU A 212 21.98 -18.65 -7.67
N ARG A 213 22.94 -18.81 -6.74
CA ARG A 213 24.35 -19.07 -7.11
C ARG A 213 24.51 -20.41 -7.81
N ALA A 214 23.79 -21.44 -7.40
CA ALA A 214 23.81 -22.75 -8.07
C ALA A 214 23.27 -22.71 -9.51
N LYS A 215 22.51 -21.66 -9.85
CA LYS A 215 21.96 -21.39 -11.19
C LYS A 215 22.77 -20.33 -11.95
N ASP A 216 23.95 -19.92 -11.46
CA ASP A 216 24.79 -18.87 -12.05
C ASP A 216 24.06 -17.53 -12.21
N ILE A 217 23.14 -17.21 -11.29
CA ILE A 217 22.45 -15.94 -11.26
C ILE A 217 23.18 -14.96 -10.34
N ASP A 218 23.71 -13.90 -10.92
CA ASP A 218 24.31 -12.81 -10.19
C ASP A 218 23.21 -11.93 -9.54
N PHE A 219 23.41 -11.57 -8.28
CA PHE A 219 22.54 -10.66 -7.53
C PHE A 219 23.36 -9.76 -6.60
N PRO A 220 22.84 -8.57 -6.22
CA PRO A 220 23.52 -7.68 -5.30
C PRO A 220 23.77 -8.39 -3.98
N GLN A 221 25.03 -8.34 -3.50
CA GLN A 221 25.33 -8.82 -2.14
C GLN A 221 24.65 -7.86 -1.17
N GLN A 222 23.71 -8.38 -0.42
CA GLN A 222 23.10 -7.63 0.68
C GLN A 222 23.96 -7.86 1.93
N GLU A 223 24.19 -6.78 2.68
CA GLU A 223 24.67 -6.96 4.05
C GLU A 223 23.64 -7.85 4.75
N ALA A 224 24.11 -8.98 5.27
CA ALA A 224 23.26 -9.93 5.99
C ALA A 224 22.69 -9.25 7.24
N THR A 225 21.59 -8.53 7.06
CA THR A 225 20.75 -8.13 8.18
C THR A 225 20.11 -9.43 8.68
N ALA A 226 20.70 -9.99 9.72
CA ALA A 226 20.35 -11.28 10.30
C ALA A 226 18.95 -11.34 10.96
N GLN A 227 18.03 -10.51 10.49
CA GLN A 227 16.68 -10.48 11.06
C GLN A 227 15.74 -11.29 10.19
N SER A 228 15.18 -12.32 10.80
CA SER A 228 14.26 -13.22 10.11
C SER A 228 12.93 -12.49 9.82
N ASN A 229 12.31 -12.80 8.68
CA ASN A 229 10.97 -12.34 8.32
C ASN A 229 9.93 -12.70 9.42
N GLU A 230 10.21 -13.72 10.22
CA GLU A 230 9.43 -14.13 11.38
C GLU A 230 9.35 -13.02 12.45
N ILE A 231 10.43 -12.27 12.68
CA ILE A 231 10.46 -11.15 13.64
C ILE A 231 9.53 -10.02 13.18
N ALA A 232 9.48 -9.73 11.87
CA ALA A 232 8.59 -8.70 11.36
C ALA A 232 7.12 -9.01 11.63
N ILE A 233 6.69 -10.25 11.37
CA ILE A 233 5.30 -10.65 11.63
C ILE A 233 4.98 -10.69 13.13
N GLU A 234 5.93 -11.12 13.99
CA GLU A 234 5.78 -11.09 15.45
C GLU A 234 5.60 -9.67 15.98
N ASN A 235 6.41 -8.73 15.49
CA ASN A 235 6.33 -7.34 15.89
C ASN A 235 4.99 -6.70 15.48
N ILE A 236 4.52 -6.99 14.27
CA ILE A 236 3.19 -6.53 13.80
C ILE A 236 2.09 -7.11 14.69
N ILE A 237 2.12 -8.41 14.97
CA ILE A 237 1.13 -9.07 15.83
C ILE A 237 1.17 -8.47 17.24
N GLY A 238 2.36 -8.34 17.83
CA GLY A 238 2.54 -7.78 19.18
C GLY A 238 2.00 -6.35 19.29
N ALA A 239 2.28 -5.50 18.30
CA ALA A 239 1.77 -4.13 18.26
C ALA A 239 0.23 -4.10 18.16
N LEU A 240 -0.35 -4.94 17.30
CA LEU A 240 -1.81 -5.02 17.14
C LEU A 240 -2.50 -5.58 18.40
N GLU A 241 -1.90 -6.56 19.08
CA GLU A 241 -2.44 -7.12 20.33
C GLU A 241 -2.48 -6.09 21.46
N GLN A 242 -1.42 -5.28 21.58
CA GLN A 242 -1.33 -4.24 22.61
C GLN A 242 -2.42 -3.16 22.46
N GLN A 243 -2.78 -2.80 21.23
CA GLN A 243 -3.65 -1.64 21.01
C GLN A 243 -5.04 -1.97 20.48
N GLN A 244 -5.18 -3.00 19.65
CA GLN A 244 -6.47 -3.36 19.04
C GLN A 244 -7.08 -4.64 19.60
N GLY A 245 -6.32 -5.44 20.33
CA GLY A 245 -6.78 -6.71 20.86
C GLY A 245 -7.41 -7.60 19.79
N LYS A 246 -8.65 -8.04 20.02
CA LYS A 246 -9.36 -8.92 19.08
C LYS A 246 -9.70 -8.27 17.72
N LYS A 247 -9.69 -6.94 17.60
CA LYS A 247 -9.99 -6.25 16.32
C LYS A 247 -8.86 -6.44 15.32
N GLY A 248 -7.60 -6.43 15.76
CA GLY A 248 -6.44 -6.64 14.90
C GLY A 248 -6.50 -7.95 14.10
N LYS A 249 -7.10 -9.00 14.66
CA LYS A 249 -7.29 -10.30 13.97
C LYS A 249 -8.19 -10.24 12.74
N LYS A 250 -8.99 -9.20 12.57
CA LYS A 250 -9.92 -9.04 11.45
C LYS A 250 -9.31 -8.30 10.26
N ILE A 251 -8.17 -7.62 10.48
CA ILE A 251 -7.48 -6.88 9.42
C ILE A 251 -6.95 -7.89 8.40
N PRO A 252 -7.26 -7.75 7.10
CA PRO A 252 -6.67 -8.58 6.06
C PRO A 252 -5.16 -8.30 5.94
N LEU A 253 -4.36 -9.37 5.91
CA LEU A 253 -2.93 -9.32 5.70
C LEU A 253 -2.60 -9.79 4.28
N PHE A 254 -1.75 -9.04 3.59
CA PHE A 254 -1.17 -9.41 2.29
C PHE A 254 0.34 -9.58 2.48
N ILE A 255 0.87 -10.75 2.14
CA ILE A 255 2.31 -11.03 2.17
C ILE A 255 2.79 -11.05 0.72
N GLY A 256 3.59 -10.06 0.35
CA GLY A 256 4.13 -9.89 -0.99
C GLY A 256 5.60 -10.27 -1.05
N VAL A 257 5.97 -11.16 -1.97
CA VAL A 257 7.37 -11.50 -2.24
C VAL A 257 7.87 -10.61 -3.38
N ALA A 258 8.75 -9.67 -3.03
CA ALA A 258 9.38 -8.74 -3.95
C ALA A 258 10.56 -9.40 -4.71
N LYS A 259 11.00 -8.76 -5.80
CA LYS A 259 12.13 -9.22 -6.63
C LYS A 259 11.90 -10.60 -7.24
N TRP A 260 10.65 -10.92 -7.58
CA TRP A 260 10.28 -12.21 -8.14
C TRP A 260 10.94 -12.50 -9.51
N ASP A 261 11.40 -11.46 -10.20
CA ASP A 261 12.20 -11.53 -11.41
C ASP A 261 13.43 -12.45 -11.26
N TYR A 262 14.06 -12.51 -10.08
CA TYR A 262 15.15 -13.43 -9.82
C TYR A 262 14.70 -14.90 -9.77
N ALA A 263 13.52 -15.17 -9.19
CA ALA A 263 12.97 -16.54 -9.16
C ALA A 263 12.62 -17.02 -10.58
N GLU A 264 12.04 -16.15 -11.42
CA GLU A 264 11.72 -16.50 -12.82
C GLU A 264 13.00 -16.73 -13.63
N LYS A 265 13.99 -15.84 -13.54
CA LYS A 265 15.27 -15.98 -14.23
C LYS A 265 16.02 -17.26 -13.83
N ALA A 266 15.90 -17.70 -12.58
CA ALA A 266 16.52 -18.90 -12.08
C ALA A 266 15.70 -20.19 -12.30
N ASP A 267 14.49 -20.09 -12.87
CA ASP A 267 13.55 -21.21 -13.00
C ASP A 267 13.26 -21.89 -11.63
N LEU A 268 13.00 -21.05 -10.63
CA LEU A 268 12.65 -21.46 -9.26
C LEU A 268 11.15 -21.29 -8.94
N CYS A 269 10.37 -20.84 -9.90
CA CYS A 269 8.96 -20.57 -9.71
C CYS A 269 8.13 -21.86 -9.53
N PRO A 270 7.03 -21.81 -8.78
CA PRO A 270 6.06 -22.90 -8.77
C PRO A 270 5.57 -23.22 -10.19
N LEU A 271 5.31 -24.50 -10.46
CA LEU A 271 4.90 -24.97 -11.78
C LEU A 271 3.64 -24.21 -12.27
N GLY A 272 3.76 -23.61 -13.44
CA GLY A 272 2.67 -22.84 -14.06
C GLY A 272 2.44 -21.45 -13.47
N PHE A 273 3.36 -20.95 -12.62
CA PHE A 273 3.32 -19.62 -12.04
C PHE A 273 4.40 -18.74 -12.68
N SER A 274 3.98 -17.69 -13.40
CA SER A 274 4.87 -16.65 -13.93
C SER A 274 4.14 -15.31 -13.92
N ILE A 275 4.81 -14.27 -13.41
CA ILE A 275 4.33 -12.88 -13.46
C ILE A 275 4.78 -12.15 -14.74
N GLY A 276 5.38 -12.88 -15.69
CA GLY A 276 5.72 -12.38 -17.00
C GLY A 276 7.04 -11.61 -17.10
N CYS A 277 8.00 -11.84 -16.19
CA CYS A 277 9.33 -11.24 -16.27
C CYS A 277 10.17 -11.88 -17.38
N GLU A 278 10.10 -13.21 -17.52
CA GLU A 278 10.87 -13.98 -18.50
C GLU A 278 9.98 -14.60 -19.60
N GLY A 279 8.69 -14.29 -19.65
CA GLY A 279 7.78 -14.89 -20.64
C GLY A 279 6.34 -14.40 -20.51
N ALA A 280 5.39 -15.30 -20.76
CA ALA A 280 3.98 -14.97 -20.67
C ALA A 280 3.51 -14.93 -19.20
N ASP A 281 2.74 -13.88 -18.85
CA ASP A 281 2.06 -13.83 -17.57
C ASP A 281 0.96 -14.89 -17.49
N THR A 282 1.08 -15.81 -16.54
CA THR A 282 0.10 -16.86 -16.25
C THR A 282 -0.74 -16.58 -15.01
N THR A 283 -0.45 -15.49 -14.32
CA THR A 283 -0.96 -15.19 -12.97
C THR A 283 -1.89 -13.97 -12.91
N ALA A 284 -2.19 -13.35 -14.07
CA ALA A 284 -3.08 -12.18 -14.14
C ALA A 284 -4.39 -12.42 -13.40
N VAL A 285 -4.66 -11.57 -12.40
CA VAL A 285 -5.78 -11.71 -11.47
C VAL A 285 -7.06 -11.00 -11.92
N LEU A 286 -7.00 -10.20 -12.98
CA LEU A 286 -8.17 -9.59 -13.58
C LEU A 286 -8.69 -10.41 -14.77
N ASP A 287 -10.00 -10.56 -14.85
CA ASP A 287 -10.65 -11.13 -16.04
C ASP A 287 -10.68 -10.11 -17.21
N ALA A 288 -11.09 -10.54 -18.40
CA ALA A 288 -11.21 -9.70 -19.58
C ALA A 288 -12.18 -8.50 -19.41
N LYS A 289 -12.98 -8.47 -18.37
CA LYS A 289 -13.88 -7.37 -18.01
C LYS A 289 -13.30 -6.47 -16.91
N GLY A 290 -12.05 -6.66 -16.52
CA GLY A 290 -11.37 -5.89 -15.47
C GLY A 290 -11.88 -6.21 -14.05
N ARG A 291 -12.48 -7.38 -13.82
CA ARG A 291 -12.96 -7.80 -12.50
C ARG A 291 -11.99 -8.81 -11.89
N LEU A 292 -11.84 -8.77 -10.56
CA LEU A 292 -11.00 -9.72 -9.86
C LEU A 292 -11.51 -11.17 -10.02
N ASP A 293 -10.70 -12.02 -10.65
CA ASP A 293 -10.90 -13.47 -10.70
C ASP A 293 -10.48 -14.10 -9.36
N LYS A 294 -11.46 -14.33 -8.49
CA LYS A 294 -11.22 -14.94 -7.17
C LYS A 294 -10.59 -16.32 -7.22
N LYS A 295 -10.87 -17.11 -8.26
CA LYS A 295 -10.28 -18.45 -8.39
C LYS A 295 -8.80 -18.36 -8.72
N ARG A 296 -8.45 -17.48 -9.66
CA ARG A 296 -7.05 -17.22 -10.02
C ARG A 296 -6.30 -16.62 -8.82
N TRP A 297 -6.89 -15.63 -8.16
CA TRP A 297 -6.32 -15.03 -6.95
C TRP A 297 -5.98 -16.08 -5.89
N ASN A 298 -6.95 -16.95 -5.55
CA ASN A 298 -6.75 -17.97 -4.53
C ASN A 298 -5.71 -19.02 -4.96
N LEU A 299 -5.69 -19.39 -6.24
CA LEU A 299 -4.65 -20.29 -6.76
C LEU A 299 -3.26 -19.68 -6.62
N ASN A 300 -3.08 -18.46 -7.09
CA ASN A 300 -1.81 -17.75 -6.99
C ASN A 300 -1.35 -17.61 -5.53
N SER A 301 -2.27 -17.20 -4.66
CA SER A 301 -1.99 -17.07 -3.22
C SER A 301 -1.52 -18.39 -2.60
N ASN A 302 -2.16 -19.52 -2.94
CA ASN A 302 -1.73 -20.83 -2.46
C ASN A 302 -0.36 -21.25 -3.01
N LEU A 303 -0.05 -20.94 -4.26
CA LEU A 303 1.25 -21.25 -4.86
C LEU A 303 2.38 -20.48 -4.17
N ILE A 304 2.21 -19.18 -3.92
CA ILE A 304 3.20 -18.37 -3.19
C ILE A 304 3.30 -18.78 -1.73
N ARG A 305 2.18 -19.09 -1.07
CA ARG A 305 2.18 -19.66 0.29
C ARG A 305 3.05 -20.92 0.37
N ASN A 306 2.84 -21.86 -0.56
CA ASN A 306 3.59 -23.11 -0.59
C ASN A 306 5.07 -22.87 -0.92
N PHE A 307 5.38 -21.93 -1.80
CA PHE A 307 6.75 -21.50 -2.07
C PHE A 307 7.46 -21.02 -0.79
N LEU A 308 6.82 -20.16 0.00
CA LEU A 308 7.36 -19.70 1.29
C LEU A 308 7.59 -20.87 2.26
N MET A 309 6.66 -21.83 2.33
CA MET A 309 6.81 -23.04 3.16
C MET A 309 8.02 -23.88 2.73
N GLN A 310 8.27 -24.02 1.43
CA GLN A 310 9.41 -24.77 0.87
C GLN A 310 10.74 -24.07 1.14
N HIS A 311 10.76 -22.74 1.21
CA HIS A 311 11.95 -21.94 1.52
C HIS A 311 12.07 -21.59 3.02
N ASN A 312 11.65 -22.51 3.90
CA ASN A 312 11.80 -22.44 5.35
C ASN A 312 11.13 -21.23 6.05
N GLU A 313 10.16 -20.56 5.41
CA GLU A 313 9.36 -19.50 6.01
C GLU A 313 8.07 -20.04 6.69
N GLY A 314 8.05 -21.32 7.02
CA GLY A 314 6.90 -21.98 7.65
C GLY A 314 6.46 -21.33 8.96
N ASN A 315 7.39 -20.82 9.76
CA ASN A 315 7.06 -20.12 11.01
C ASN A 315 6.31 -18.82 10.76
N LEU A 316 6.77 -17.99 9.80
CA LEU A 316 6.11 -16.78 9.39
C LEU A 316 4.68 -17.08 8.90
N VAL A 317 4.53 -18.04 7.99
CA VAL A 317 3.22 -18.44 7.43
C VAL A 317 2.28 -18.91 8.55
N ASN A 318 2.74 -19.82 9.41
CA ASN A 318 1.91 -20.35 10.50
C ASN A 318 1.50 -19.26 11.51
N LYS A 319 2.41 -18.33 11.87
CA LYS A 319 2.09 -17.22 12.78
C LYS A 319 1.07 -16.27 12.16
N ALA A 320 1.25 -15.91 10.90
CA ALA A 320 0.32 -15.06 10.16
C ALA A 320 -1.08 -15.69 10.11
N GLU A 321 -1.19 -16.94 9.67
CA GLU A 321 -2.48 -17.64 9.52
C GLU A 321 -3.17 -17.96 10.86
N ARG A 322 -2.41 -18.12 11.93
CA ARG A 322 -2.95 -18.31 13.27
C ARG A 322 -3.56 -17.03 13.85
N TYR A 323 -2.98 -15.89 13.54
CA TYR A 323 -3.42 -14.61 14.07
C TYR A 323 -4.48 -13.93 13.20
N PHE A 324 -4.21 -13.75 11.91
CA PHE A 324 -5.09 -13.06 10.98
C PHE A 324 -6.16 -13.99 10.39
N LYS A 325 -7.41 -13.51 10.32
CA LYS A 325 -8.49 -14.29 9.71
C LYS A 325 -8.39 -14.42 8.20
N THR A 326 -7.74 -13.45 7.56
CA THR A 326 -7.53 -13.40 6.12
C THR A 326 -6.06 -13.11 5.86
N VAL A 327 -5.37 -14.06 5.26
CA VAL A 327 -3.99 -13.91 4.80
C VAL A 327 -3.97 -14.23 3.32
N ASN A 328 -3.41 -13.33 2.53
CA ASN A 328 -3.24 -13.47 1.09
C ASN A 328 -1.74 -13.38 0.75
N TYR A 329 -1.31 -14.16 -0.21
CA TYR A 329 0.09 -14.20 -0.64
C TYR A 329 0.15 -13.82 -2.13
N TYR A 330 1.16 -13.03 -2.52
CA TYR A 330 1.38 -12.65 -3.91
C TYR A 330 2.87 -12.45 -4.17
N ALA A 331 3.27 -12.41 -5.44
CA ALA A 331 4.62 -12.12 -5.86
C ALA A 331 4.60 -10.95 -6.84
N PHE A 332 5.66 -10.13 -6.84
CA PHE A 332 5.76 -8.98 -7.71
C PHE A 332 7.22 -8.63 -8.02
N SER A 333 7.42 -7.85 -9.09
CA SER A 333 8.69 -7.21 -9.40
C SER A 333 8.45 -5.74 -9.72
N CYS A 334 9.21 -4.85 -9.08
CA CYS A 334 9.20 -3.43 -9.41
C CYS A 334 9.93 -3.13 -10.72
N PHE A 335 10.92 -3.92 -11.09
CA PHE A 335 11.67 -3.72 -12.33
C PHE A 335 11.16 -4.58 -13.50
N GLY A 336 10.51 -5.70 -13.22
CA GLY A 336 9.97 -6.62 -14.23
C GLY A 336 11.01 -7.49 -14.92
N ALA A 337 12.29 -7.36 -14.55
CA ALA A 337 13.39 -8.23 -14.96
C ALA A 337 14.53 -8.10 -13.94
N ALA A 338 15.32 -9.16 -13.77
CA ALA A 338 16.45 -9.15 -12.87
C ALA A 338 17.54 -8.19 -13.37
N PRO A 339 18.09 -7.32 -12.50
CA PRO A 339 19.21 -6.47 -12.82
C PRO A 339 20.41 -7.25 -13.33
N GLN A 340 21.22 -6.62 -14.19
CA GLN A 340 22.51 -7.18 -14.57
C GLN A 340 23.57 -6.75 -13.55
N VAL A 341 24.33 -7.71 -13.05
CA VAL A 341 25.46 -7.44 -12.15
C VAL A 341 26.74 -7.78 -12.90
N LYS A 342 27.59 -6.78 -13.14
CA LYS A 342 28.91 -6.96 -13.78
C LYS A 342 29.97 -6.31 -12.91
N SER A 343 30.96 -7.10 -12.47
CA SER A 343 32.08 -6.61 -11.63
C SER A 343 31.62 -5.78 -10.41
N GLY A 344 30.52 -6.19 -9.76
CA GLY A 344 29.92 -5.50 -8.61
C GLY A 344 29.09 -4.26 -8.95
N ILE A 345 29.00 -3.89 -10.23
CA ILE A 345 28.12 -2.79 -10.69
C ILE A 345 26.75 -3.38 -11.05
N VAL A 346 25.71 -2.87 -10.38
CA VAL A 346 24.32 -3.25 -10.64
C VAL A 346 23.76 -2.31 -11.70
N THR A 347 23.32 -2.86 -12.82
CA THR A 347 22.62 -2.12 -13.88
C THR A 347 21.17 -2.55 -13.88
N PRO A 348 20.24 -1.70 -13.43
CA PRO A 348 18.82 -2.00 -13.48
C PRO A 348 18.34 -2.19 -14.92
N PRO A 349 17.35 -3.06 -15.15
CA PRO A 349 16.72 -3.20 -16.47
C PRO A 349 15.83 -1.98 -16.78
N ILE A 350 15.22 -1.97 -17.97
CA ILE A 350 14.15 -1.03 -18.29
C ILE A 350 13.01 -1.26 -17.29
N HIS A 351 12.61 -0.19 -16.62
CA HIS A 351 11.60 -0.24 -15.57
C HIS A 351 10.22 -0.65 -16.15
N HIS A 352 9.73 -1.81 -15.75
CA HIS A 352 8.45 -2.35 -16.18
C HIS A 352 7.80 -3.18 -15.06
N PRO A 353 7.17 -2.53 -14.07
CA PRO A 353 6.61 -3.20 -12.90
C PRO A 353 5.62 -4.31 -13.25
N ARG A 354 5.66 -5.41 -12.50
CA ARG A 354 4.77 -6.56 -12.65
C ARG A 354 4.06 -6.88 -11.33
N HIS A 355 2.76 -7.08 -11.39
CA HIS A 355 1.90 -7.51 -10.26
C HIS A 355 1.92 -6.63 -9.00
N ILE A 356 2.38 -5.38 -9.10
CA ILE A 356 2.38 -4.42 -8.00
C ILE A 356 0.97 -4.03 -7.55
N MET A 357 -0.02 -4.14 -8.44
CA MET A 357 -1.41 -3.75 -8.18
C MET A 357 -2.27 -4.87 -7.59
N ASP A 358 -1.79 -6.10 -7.52
CA ASP A 358 -2.57 -7.26 -7.11
C ASP A 358 -3.31 -7.09 -5.77
N PRO A 359 -2.68 -6.66 -4.66
CA PRO A 359 -3.41 -6.46 -3.40
C PRO A 359 -4.44 -5.33 -3.51
N PHE A 360 -4.19 -4.32 -4.33
CA PHE A 360 -5.12 -3.19 -4.51
C PHE A 360 -6.37 -3.60 -5.28
N TYR A 361 -6.29 -4.52 -6.24
CA TYR A 361 -7.50 -5.09 -6.87
C TYR A 361 -8.37 -5.81 -5.84
N TRP A 362 -7.76 -6.53 -4.91
CA TRP A 362 -8.49 -7.19 -3.84
C TRP A 362 -9.14 -6.17 -2.89
N ILE A 363 -8.39 -5.13 -2.47
CA ILE A 363 -8.88 -4.05 -1.61
C ILE A 363 -10.03 -3.30 -2.30
N MET A 364 -9.86 -2.91 -3.56
CA MET A 364 -10.92 -2.25 -4.35
C MET A 364 -12.18 -3.10 -4.42
N LYS A 365 -12.04 -4.41 -4.60
CA LYS A 365 -13.18 -5.31 -4.60
C LYS A 365 -13.86 -5.40 -3.23
N ASP A 366 -13.10 -5.47 -2.15
CA ASP A 366 -13.62 -5.49 -0.77
C ASP A 366 -14.38 -4.19 -0.45
N MET A 367 -13.89 -3.07 -0.95
CA MET A 367 -14.52 -1.74 -0.87
C MET A 367 -15.61 -1.48 -1.93
N HIS A 368 -16.00 -2.49 -2.71
CA HIS A 368 -17.00 -2.42 -3.79
C HIS A 368 -16.65 -1.48 -4.96
N ALA A 369 -15.36 -1.18 -5.17
CA ALA A 369 -14.85 -0.26 -6.19
C ALA A 369 -14.28 -0.96 -7.44
N LEU A 370 -14.39 -2.29 -7.53
CA LEU A 370 -13.93 -3.10 -8.67
C LEU A 370 -14.99 -4.09 -9.12
#